data_42effe48fb7844a2f4bf6bd8e179b885
#
_entry.id   42effe48fb7844a2f4bf6bd8e179b885
#
_cell.length_a   1.000
_cell.length_b   1.000
_cell.length_c   1.000
_cell.angle_alpha   90.00
_cell.angle_beta   90.00
_cell.angle_gamma   90.00
#
_symmetry.space_group_name_H-M   'P 1'
#
loop_
_entity.id
_entity.type
_entity.pdbx_description
1 polymer ?
#
loop_
_entity_poly.entity_id
_entity_poly.type
_entity_poly.pdbx_seq_one_letter_code
_entity_poly.pdbx_strand_id
1 'polypeptide(L)'
;DLDALEGVIRLAVDAAERMAGLTVESLIVNLTAGRLGSDIYTATIDLGGQEVELNDLKKVLSAACQQSLRQDRSVLHSLATGFSLDGERGIRDPLAMYGDALGVDMHVVTAERSALKNLELSVNRAHLSVEGIVATPYASGLAALVDDEVELGCAAIDMGGGTTTISVFAEGKLVHTDAVGLGGHHVTTDLARGLSTRIEDAERLKVVHASALSNSSDERELISIPPIGEDDRDQPSQVPRALVSRIVSARIEETMELIRDRIQRSGFSPIVGKRVVLTGGASQLTGLAEVARRILARNVRIGRPMGVSGLPTAAKGPAFSTAVGLMIYPQVADMETHASQSGLLMSLGGNNSRIARMGQWLKESF
;
A
#
# COMPACT_ATOMS: atom_id res chain seq x y z
N ASP A 1 12.08 16.04 -3.24
CA ASP A 1 12.39 17.32 -2.59
C ASP A 1 11.76 17.34 -1.21
N LEU A 2 12.60 17.47 -0.16
CA LEU A 2 12.14 17.44 1.24
C LEU A 2 11.36 18.72 1.60
N ASP A 3 11.74 19.86 1.05
CA ASP A 3 11.10 21.14 1.34
C ASP A 3 9.68 21.19 0.74
N ALA A 4 9.50 20.64 -0.46
CA ALA A 4 8.19 20.50 -1.08
C ALA A 4 7.29 19.57 -0.25
N LEU A 5 7.84 18.44 0.25
CA LEU A 5 7.09 17.51 1.10
C LEU A 5 6.69 18.16 2.43
N GLU A 6 7.60 18.89 3.09
CA GLU A 6 7.30 19.66 4.30
C GLU A 6 6.14 20.64 4.07
N GLY A 7 6.19 21.41 2.98
CA GLY A 7 5.14 22.35 2.62
C GLY A 7 3.76 21.71 2.46
N VAL A 8 3.71 20.55 1.78
CA VAL A 8 2.46 19.79 1.60
C VAL A 8 1.94 19.23 2.92
N ILE A 9 2.82 18.71 3.80
CA ILE A 9 2.43 18.22 5.12
C ILE A 9 1.79 19.36 5.94
N ARG A 10 2.44 20.53 6.01
CA ARG A 10 1.90 21.70 6.74
C ARG A 10 0.53 22.11 6.22
N LEU A 11 0.37 22.25 4.90
CA LEU A 11 -0.91 22.62 4.30
C LEU A 11 -2.02 21.62 4.62
N ALA A 12 -1.72 20.31 4.55
CA ALA A 12 -2.69 19.27 4.83
C ALA A 12 -3.10 19.25 6.30
N VAL A 13 -2.13 19.38 7.23
CA VAL A 13 -2.39 19.41 8.67
C VAL A 13 -3.13 20.66 9.08
N ASP A 14 -2.73 21.85 8.62
CA ASP A 14 -3.44 23.11 8.88
C ASP A 14 -4.91 23.06 8.41
N ALA A 15 -5.15 22.39 7.28
CA ALA A 15 -6.52 22.19 6.79
C ALA A 15 -7.32 21.25 7.69
N ALA A 16 -6.71 20.14 8.11
CA ALA A 16 -7.33 19.15 8.99
C ALA A 16 -7.65 19.74 10.38
N GLU A 17 -6.70 20.47 10.98
CA GLU A 17 -6.87 21.17 12.26
C GLU A 17 -8.02 22.16 12.23
N ARG A 18 -8.10 22.97 11.17
CA ARG A 18 -9.22 23.92 10.98
C ARG A 18 -10.57 23.23 10.85
N MET A 19 -10.61 22.07 10.18
CA MET A 19 -11.86 21.31 10.02
C MET A 19 -12.27 20.60 11.31
N ALA A 20 -11.31 20.06 12.05
CA ALA A 20 -11.55 19.29 13.27
C ALA A 20 -11.68 20.17 14.54
N GLY A 21 -11.15 21.40 14.52
CA GLY A 21 -11.05 22.25 15.72
C GLY A 21 -10.09 21.73 16.77
N LEU A 22 -9.10 20.90 16.37
CA LEU A 22 -8.13 20.25 17.24
C LEU A 22 -6.72 20.52 16.72
N THR A 23 -5.74 20.53 17.64
CA THR A 23 -4.32 20.61 17.28
C THR A 23 -3.74 19.22 17.11
N VAL A 24 -2.99 19.01 16.03
CA VAL A 24 -2.34 17.74 15.68
C VAL A 24 -0.88 17.79 16.12
N GLU A 25 -0.45 16.84 16.94
CA GLU A 25 0.92 16.74 17.43
C GLU A 25 1.70 15.59 16.76
N SER A 26 0.99 14.54 16.31
CA SER A 26 1.58 13.34 15.74
C SER A 26 0.79 12.82 14.54
N LEU A 27 1.49 12.10 13.66
CA LEU A 27 0.93 11.51 12.45
C LEU A 27 1.24 10.02 12.35
N ILE A 28 0.28 9.26 11.83
CA ILE A 28 0.54 7.97 11.21
C ILE A 28 0.72 8.22 9.71
N VAL A 29 1.83 7.78 9.15
CA VAL A 29 2.20 8.04 7.77
C VAL A 29 2.41 6.75 7.01
N ASN A 30 2.16 6.76 5.71
CA ASN A 30 2.48 5.63 4.85
C ASN A 30 3.84 5.76 4.19
N LEU A 31 4.46 4.63 3.89
CA LEU A 31 5.70 4.56 3.12
C LEU A 31 5.53 3.63 1.91
N THR A 32 5.82 4.16 0.72
CA THR A 32 5.92 3.38 -0.54
C THR A 32 7.35 3.30 -1.03
N ALA A 33 8.17 4.31 -0.71
CA ALA A 33 9.56 4.40 -1.09
C ALA A 33 10.45 3.42 -0.30
N GLY A 34 11.74 3.37 -0.62
CA GLY A 34 12.73 2.64 0.16
C GLY A 34 12.79 1.16 -0.15
N ARG A 35 12.41 0.75 -1.36
CA ARG A 35 12.48 -0.64 -1.83
C ARG A 35 11.92 -1.60 -0.78
N LEU A 36 10.61 -1.58 -0.59
CA LEU A 36 9.93 -2.49 0.33
C LEU A 36 10.44 -3.92 0.14
N GLY A 37 10.87 -4.54 1.26
CA GLY A 37 11.22 -5.95 1.32
C GLY A 37 10.10 -6.73 2.00
N SER A 38 9.91 -7.96 1.59
CA SER A 38 8.87 -8.85 2.07
C SER A 38 9.46 -10.24 2.19
N ASP A 39 9.78 -10.64 3.41
CA ASP A 39 10.45 -11.89 3.68
C ASP A 39 9.71 -12.68 4.77
N ILE A 40 9.80 -14.02 4.73
CA ILE A 40 9.29 -14.90 5.78
C ILE A 40 10.47 -15.42 6.59
N TYR A 41 10.38 -15.26 7.91
CA TYR A 41 11.35 -15.79 8.87
C TYR A 41 10.68 -16.85 9.73
N THR A 42 11.35 -17.97 9.92
CA THR A 42 10.86 -19.08 10.73
C THR A 42 11.75 -19.24 11.95
N ALA A 43 11.16 -19.33 13.13
CA ALA A 43 11.87 -19.66 14.37
C ALA A 43 11.17 -20.79 15.09
N THR A 44 11.92 -21.56 15.86
CA THR A 44 11.42 -22.66 16.70
C THR A 44 12.07 -22.59 18.06
N ILE A 45 11.30 -22.86 19.11
CA ILE A 45 11.78 -23.01 20.49
C ILE A 45 11.38 -24.38 21.04
N ASP A 46 12.15 -24.89 21.98
CA ASP A 46 11.88 -26.13 22.70
C ASP A 46 10.94 -25.84 23.88
N LEU A 47 9.90 -26.64 24.03
CA LEU A 47 8.92 -26.58 25.12
C LEU A 47 9.11 -27.70 26.13
N GLY A 48 9.82 -28.79 25.76
CA GLY A 48 10.05 -29.96 26.61
C GLY A 48 8.79 -30.71 27.04
N GLY A 49 7.80 -30.80 26.15
CA GLY A 49 6.52 -31.48 26.42
C GLY A 49 5.56 -30.71 27.29
N GLN A 50 5.78 -29.42 27.50
CA GLN A 50 4.93 -28.56 28.34
C GLN A 50 3.82 -27.87 27.54
N GLU A 51 2.87 -27.31 28.26
CA GLU A 51 1.81 -26.46 27.71
C GLU A 51 2.41 -25.13 27.22
N VAL A 52 1.97 -24.67 26.04
CA VAL A 52 2.38 -23.38 25.47
C VAL A 52 1.83 -22.23 26.30
N GLU A 53 2.71 -21.45 26.87
CA GLU A 53 2.36 -20.25 27.63
C GLU A 53 2.56 -18.97 26.78
N LEU A 54 1.97 -17.85 27.26
CA LEU A 54 2.18 -16.53 26.64
C LEU A 54 3.65 -16.12 26.53
N ASN A 55 4.48 -16.58 27.50
CA ASN A 55 5.91 -16.30 27.48
C ASN A 55 6.63 -17.03 26.35
N ASP A 56 6.19 -18.23 26.00
CA ASP A 56 6.79 -19.01 24.91
C ASP A 56 6.41 -18.42 23.56
N LEU A 57 5.16 -17.96 23.42
CA LEU A 57 4.77 -17.16 22.25
C LEU A 57 5.66 -15.93 22.07
N LYS A 58 5.89 -15.17 23.13
CA LYS A 58 6.80 -14.00 23.08
C LYS A 58 8.22 -14.38 22.70
N LYS A 59 8.73 -15.49 23.22
CA LYS A 59 10.09 -15.97 22.90
C LYS A 59 10.22 -16.35 21.42
N VAL A 60 9.31 -17.17 20.89
CA VAL A 60 9.38 -17.63 19.49
C VAL A 60 9.20 -16.47 18.51
N LEU A 61 8.28 -15.54 18.80
CA LEU A 61 8.07 -14.33 18.00
C LEU A 61 9.32 -13.43 18.02
N SER A 62 9.92 -13.22 19.19
CA SER A 62 11.16 -12.44 19.33
C SER A 62 12.33 -13.08 18.58
N ALA A 63 12.45 -14.40 18.64
CA ALA A 63 13.49 -15.15 17.93
C ALA A 63 13.36 -14.97 16.39
N ALA A 64 12.15 -15.03 15.87
CA ALA A 64 11.90 -14.79 14.44
C ALA A 64 12.22 -13.34 14.04
N CYS A 65 11.82 -12.35 14.86
CA CYS A 65 12.12 -10.95 14.61
C CYS A 65 13.62 -10.66 14.60
N GLN A 66 14.39 -11.26 15.50
CA GLN A 66 15.84 -11.06 15.56
C GLN A 66 16.54 -11.48 14.25
N GLN A 67 16.04 -12.52 13.57
CA GLN A 67 16.59 -12.95 12.28
C GLN A 67 16.37 -11.93 11.16
N SER A 68 15.36 -11.07 11.28
CA SER A 68 15.02 -10.05 10.27
C SER A 68 15.86 -8.78 10.36
N LEU A 69 16.60 -8.58 11.46
CA LEU A 69 17.36 -7.37 11.70
C LEU A 69 18.55 -7.27 10.76
N ARG A 70 18.58 -6.23 9.92
CA ARG A 70 19.68 -5.87 9.03
C ARG A 70 20.14 -4.46 9.29
N GLN A 71 21.42 -4.16 9.05
CA GLN A 71 21.99 -2.84 9.35
C GLN A 71 21.47 -1.71 8.45
N ASP A 72 21.15 -2.03 7.21
CA ASP A 72 20.71 -1.09 6.17
C ASP A 72 19.19 -0.94 6.05
N ARG A 73 18.42 -1.82 6.71
CA ARG A 73 16.98 -1.86 6.65
C ARG A 73 16.34 -1.66 8.02
N SER A 74 15.11 -1.18 8.02
CA SER A 74 14.26 -1.09 9.20
C SER A 74 12.99 -1.92 8.98
N VAL A 75 12.56 -2.59 10.03
CA VAL A 75 11.30 -3.34 10.04
C VAL A 75 10.14 -2.33 10.14
N LEU A 76 9.16 -2.46 9.25
CA LEU A 76 7.90 -1.71 9.28
C LEU A 76 6.81 -2.53 9.96
N HIS A 77 6.67 -3.80 9.56
CA HIS A 77 5.65 -4.71 10.08
C HIS A 77 6.25 -6.08 10.36
N SER A 78 5.75 -6.74 11.40
CA SER A 78 6.07 -8.13 11.75
C SER A 78 4.80 -8.85 12.12
N LEU A 79 4.35 -9.77 11.26
CA LEU A 79 3.06 -10.44 11.33
C LEU A 79 3.27 -11.95 11.41
N ALA A 80 2.82 -12.58 12.50
CA ALA A 80 2.79 -14.05 12.57
C ALA A 80 1.77 -14.59 11.57
N THR A 81 2.22 -15.25 10.53
CA THR A 81 1.36 -15.83 9.51
C THR A 81 0.84 -17.21 9.89
N GLY A 82 1.56 -17.96 10.73
CA GLY A 82 1.13 -19.25 11.27
C GLY A 82 2.06 -19.75 12.34
N PHE A 83 1.55 -20.68 13.15
CA PHE A 83 2.34 -21.42 14.13
C PHE A 83 2.44 -22.89 13.74
N SER A 84 3.43 -23.56 14.29
CA SER A 84 3.58 -25.02 14.20
C SER A 84 3.89 -25.58 15.58
N LEU A 85 3.40 -26.79 15.84
CA LEU A 85 3.70 -27.54 17.06
C LEU A 85 4.19 -28.92 16.63
N ASP A 86 5.37 -29.31 17.10
CA ASP A 86 6.02 -30.56 16.73
C ASP A 86 6.16 -30.81 15.22
N GLY A 87 6.28 -29.68 14.45
CA GLY A 87 6.37 -29.71 12.99
C GLY A 87 5.05 -29.68 12.24
N GLU A 88 3.92 -29.87 12.92
CA GLU A 88 2.58 -29.72 12.34
C GLU A 88 2.23 -28.23 12.17
N ARG A 89 2.03 -27.80 10.92
CA ARG A 89 1.77 -26.41 10.54
C ARG A 89 0.28 -26.07 10.50
N GLY A 90 -0.03 -24.78 10.39
CA GLY A 90 -1.40 -24.29 10.21
C GLY A 90 -2.16 -24.06 11.52
N ILE A 91 -1.44 -23.99 12.62
CA ILE A 91 -2.01 -23.66 13.92
C ILE A 91 -2.20 -22.13 13.98
N ARG A 92 -3.44 -21.68 14.22
CA ARG A 92 -3.77 -20.25 14.32
C ARG A 92 -3.41 -19.70 15.72
N ASP A 93 -3.76 -20.44 16.75
CA ASP A 93 -3.48 -20.10 18.14
C ASP A 93 -2.98 -21.36 18.87
N PRO A 94 -1.68 -21.44 19.21
CA PRO A 94 -1.10 -22.58 19.92
C PRO A 94 -1.24 -22.49 21.45
N LEU A 95 -1.81 -21.40 21.99
CA LEU A 95 -1.91 -21.19 23.45
C LEU A 95 -2.65 -22.36 24.11
N ALA A 96 -2.15 -22.82 25.27
CA ALA A 96 -2.68 -23.94 26.03
C ALA A 96 -2.60 -25.33 25.31
N MET A 97 -1.92 -25.44 24.17
CA MET A 97 -1.61 -26.71 23.53
C MET A 97 -0.33 -27.31 24.12
N TYR A 98 -0.23 -28.65 24.15
CA TYR A 98 0.96 -29.35 24.59
C TYR A 98 1.82 -29.77 23.41
N GLY A 99 3.15 -29.66 23.52
CA GLY A 99 4.09 -30.09 22.48
C GLY A 99 5.54 -30.02 22.94
N ASP A 100 6.43 -30.59 22.16
CA ASP A 100 7.86 -30.54 22.41
C ASP A 100 8.50 -29.30 21.78
N ALA A 101 8.03 -28.85 20.62
CA ALA A 101 8.61 -27.74 19.88
C ALA A 101 7.54 -26.80 19.31
N LEU A 102 7.63 -25.51 19.65
CA LEU A 102 6.78 -24.44 19.10
C LEU A 102 7.53 -23.67 18.02
N GLY A 103 6.97 -23.63 16.83
CA GLY A 103 7.47 -22.84 15.69
C GLY A 103 6.53 -21.71 15.29
N VAL A 104 7.09 -20.70 14.61
CA VAL A 104 6.34 -19.59 14.01
C VAL A 104 6.88 -19.27 12.62
N ASP A 105 5.99 -19.04 11.67
CA ASP A 105 6.30 -18.39 10.40
C ASP A 105 5.87 -16.92 10.50
N MET A 106 6.82 -16.00 10.31
CA MET A 106 6.62 -14.57 10.48
C MET A 106 6.89 -13.84 9.18
N HIS A 107 5.89 -13.15 8.65
CA HIS A 107 6.05 -12.22 7.54
C HIS A 107 6.57 -10.87 8.05
N VAL A 108 7.72 -10.45 7.53
CA VAL A 108 8.35 -9.19 7.92
C VAL A 108 8.45 -8.26 6.71
N VAL A 109 7.87 -7.08 6.84
CA VAL A 109 7.98 -6.01 5.85
C VAL A 109 9.06 -5.05 6.30
N THR A 110 10.02 -4.79 5.42
CA THR A 110 11.16 -3.91 5.68
C THR A 110 11.28 -2.83 4.63
N ALA A 111 11.93 -1.72 4.98
CA ALA A 111 12.32 -0.66 4.05
C ALA A 111 13.74 -0.17 4.32
N GLU A 112 14.34 0.50 3.33
CA GLU A 112 15.65 1.15 3.51
C GLU A 112 15.58 2.21 4.60
N ARG A 113 16.54 2.19 5.52
CA ARG A 113 16.59 3.12 6.66
C ARG A 113 16.68 4.58 6.23
N SER A 114 17.33 4.87 5.12
CA SER A 114 17.44 6.22 4.56
C SER A 114 16.08 6.81 4.17
N ALA A 115 15.21 5.99 3.57
CA ALA A 115 13.87 6.43 3.16
C ALA A 115 13.00 6.77 4.38
N LEU A 116 13.06 5.93 5.44
CA LEU A 116 12.34 6.21 6.69
C LEU A 116 12.82 7.52 7.32
N LYS A 117 14.15 7.67 7.47
CA LYS A 117 14.74 8.89 8.05
C LYS A 117 14.37 10.15 7.29
N ASN A 118 14.32 10.10 5.95
CA ASN A 118 13.91 11.25 5.15
C ASN A 118 12.43 11.60 5.36
N LEU A 119 11.56 10.59 5.50
CA LEU A 119 10.15 10.80 5.80
C LEU A 119 9.97 11.42 7.20
N GLU A 120 10.59 10.82 8.21
CA GLU A 120 10.59 11.34 9.59
C GLU A 120 11.13 12.77 9.66
N LEU A 121 12.23 13.07 8.95
CA LEU A 121 12.80 14.41 8.88
C LEU A 121 11.82 15.42 8.31
N SER A 122 11.08 15.07 7.26
CA SER A 122 10.09 15.96 6.64
C SER A 122 8.92 16.26 7.58
N VAL A 123 8.44 15.24 8.33
CA VAL A 123 7.39 15.41 9.34
C VAL A 123 7.88 16.25 10.51
N ASN A 124 9.11 15.99 11.01
CA ASN A 124 9.69 16.74 12.12
C ASN A 124 9.94 18.22 11.76
N ARG A 125 10.31 18.52 10.50
CA ARG A 125 10.42 19.91 10.02
C ARG A 125 9.08 20.65 10.00
N ALA A 126 7.98 19.92 9.83
CA ALA A 126 6.63 20.47 9.98
C ALA A 126 6.19 20.62 11.46
N HIS A 127 7.09 20.43 12.42
CA HIS A 127 6.85 20.47 13.87
C HIS A 127 5.90 19.39 14.39
N LEU A 128 5.85 18.26 13.70
CA LEU A 128 5.03 17.11 14.04
C LEU A 128 5.91 15.90 14.36
N SER A 129 5.38 14.96 15.14
CA SER A 129 6.03 13.67 15.39
C SER A 129 5.41 12.55 14.55
N VAL A 130 6.20 11.49 14.25
CA VAL A 130 5.70 10.29 13.60
C VAL A 130 5.32 9.29 14.69
N GLU A 131 4.05 8.91 14.75
CA GLU A 131 3.52 7.92 15.69
C GLU A 131 3.64 6.50 15.14
N GLY A 132 3.47 6.35 13.82
CA GLY A 132 3.62 5.07 13.13
C GLY A 132 3.91 5.25 11.65
N ILE A 133 4.64 4.27 11.08
CA ILE A 133 4.90 4.21 9.64
C ILE A 133 4.33 2.91 9.10
N VAL A 134 3.42 3.01 8.15
CA VAL A 134 2.70 1.87 7.57
C VAL A 134 3.11 1.68 6.11
N ALA A 135 3.40 0.46 5.72
CA ALA A 135 3.63 0.14 4.31
C ALA A 135 2.36 0.43 3.49
N THR A 136 2.47 1.22 2.43
CA THR A 136 1.33 1.60 1.58
C THR A 136 0.48 0.41 1.12
N PRO A 137 1.07 -0.72 0.63
CA PRO A 137 0.29 -1.88 0.21
C PRO A 137 -0.53 -2.51 1.36
N TYR A 138 -0.04 -2.42 2.61
CA TYR A 138 -0.79 -2.89 3.76
C TYR A 138 -1.98 -1.98 4.05
N ALA A 139 -1.74 -0.67 4.17
CA ALA A 139 -2.80 0.30 4.43
C ALA A 139 -3.91 0.23 3.35
N SER A 140 -3.55 0.24 2.07
CA SER A 140 -4.54 0.19 1.00
C SER A 140 -5.32 -1.13 0.98
N GLY A 141 -4.68 -2.26 1.32
CA GLY A 141 -5.32 -3.56 1.47
C GLY A 141 -6.35 -3.59 2.58
N LEU A 142 -6.02 -3.05 3.77
CA LEU A 142 -6.94 -2.95 4.92
C LEU A 142 -8.25 -2.21 4.58
N ALA A 143 -8.18 -1.20 3.73
CA ALA A 143 -9.36 -0.43 3.35
C ALA A 143 -10.12 -0.99 2.14
N ALA A 144 -9.45 -1.67 1.21
CA ALA A 144 -10.04 -2.03 -0.09
C ALA A 144 -10.55 -3.46 -0.18
N LEU A 145 -10.15 -4.35 0.73
CA LEU A 145 -10.53 -5.76 0.75
C LEU A 145 -11.71 -6.01 1.71
N VAL A 146 -12.55 -6.97 1.36
CA VAL A 146 -13.57 -7.52 2.26
C VAL A 146 -13.03 -8.74 2.99
N ASP A 147 -13.65 -9.09 4.13
CA ASP A 147 -13.19 -10.17 5.00
C ASP A 147 -13.03 -11.52 4.25
N ASP A 148 -13.97 -11.87 3.40
CA ASP A 148 -13.90 -13.09 2.59
C ASP A 148 -12.69 -13.10 1.62
N GLU A 149 -12.31 -11.95 1.08
CA GLU A 149 -11.14 -11.84 0.20
C GLU A 149 -9.85 -12.00 0.98
N VAL A 150 -9.79 -11.42 2.16
CA VAL A 150 -8.65 -11.53 3.08
C VAL A 150 -8.49 -12.96 3.59
N GLU A 151 -9.59 -13.65 3.87
CA GLU A 151 -9.57 -15.05 4.37
C GLU A 151 -9.24 -16.03 3.25
N LEU A 152 -9.87 -15.93 2.07
CA LEU A 152 -9.75 -16.91 0.98
C LEU A 152 -8.51 -16.74 0.10
N GLY A 153 -7.80 -15.64 0.25
CA GLY A 153 -6.64 -15.29 -0.56
C GLY A 153 -6.97 -14.34 -1.71
N CYS A 154 -6.34 -13.16 -1.67
CA CYS A 154 -6.51 -12.11 -2.66
C CYS A 154 -5.26 -11.25 -2.77
N ALA A 155 -5.00 -10.69 -3.96
CA ALA A 155 -4.04 -9.62 -4.13
C ALA A 155 -4.77 -8.27 -4.25
N ALA A 156 -4.37 -7.30 -3.44
CA ALA A 156 -4.70 -5.91 -3.66
C ALA A 156 -3.55 -5.21 -4.40
N ILE A 157 -3.89 -4.47 -5.44
CA ILE A 157 -2.95 -3.72 -6.26
C ILE A 157 -3.35 -2.25 -6.16
N ASP A 158 -2.51 -1.45 -5.51
CA ASP A 158 -2.71 -0.02 -5.36
C ASP A 158 -1.91 0.73 -6.42
N MET A 159 -2.61 1.32 -7.38
CA MET A 159 -2.03 2.10 -8.48
C MET A 159 -2.01 3.58 -8.11
N GLY A 160 -0.92 4.00 -7.51
CA GLY A 160 -0.67 5.40 -7.16
C GLY A 160 -0.19 6.26 -8.32
N GLY A 161 0.28 7.48 -8.01
CA GLY A 161 0.85 8.40 -9.00
C GLY A 161 2.21 7.96 -9.52
N GLY A 162 3.16 7.66 -8.63
CA GLY A 162 4.54 7.29 -9.01
C GLY A 162 4.85 5.80 -8.92
N THR A 163 4.04 5.04 -8.18
CA THR A 163 4.27 3.63 -7.89
C THR A 163 2.98 2.83 -7.98
N THR A 164 3.12 1.53 -8.24
CA THR A 164 2.06 0.54 -8.05
C THR A 164 2.53 -0.47 -7.04
N THR A 165 1.78 -0.67 -5.97
CA THR A 165 2.10 -1.62 -4.90
C THR A 165 1.19 -2.84 -4.95
N ILE A 166 1.70 -3.95 -4.43
CA ILE A 166 1.01 -5.23 -4.35
C ILE A 166 1.01 -5.66 -2.90
N SER A 167 -0.13 -6.08 -2.39
CA SER A 167 -0.25 -6.83 -1.14
C SER A 167 -1.03 -8.11 -1.37
N VAL A 168 -0.57 -9.20 -0.78
CA VAL A 168 -1.26 -10.49 -0.80
C VAL A 168 -1.74 -10.79 0.60
N PHE A 169 -3.02 -11.06 0.72
CA PHE A 169 -3.66 -11.49 1.95
C PHE A 169 -4.16 -12.93 1.82
N ALA A 170 -4.06 -13.67 2.89
CA ALA A 170 -4.60 -15.02 3.02
C ALA A 170 -4.81 -15.36 4.49
N GLU A 171 -5.83 -16.16 4.80
CA GLU A 171 -6.15 -16.61 6.16
C GLU A 171 -6.24 -15.46 7.18
N GLY A 172 -6.81 -14.34 6.76
CA GLY A 172 -6.97 -13.15 7.59
C GLY A 172 -5.71 -12.27 7.73
N LYS A 173 -4.59 -12.59 7.04
CA LYS A 173 -3.28 -11.98 7.29
C LYS A 173 -2.61 -11.47 6.02
N LEU A 174 -1.78 -10.44 6.15
CA LEU A 174 -0.86 -10.00 5.10
C LEU A 174 0.30 -11.00 5.03
N VAL A 175 0.49 -11.63 3.87
CA VAL A 175 1.53 -12.68 3.66
C VAL A 175 2.63 -12.25 2.70
N HIS A 176 2.40 -11.21 1.89
CA HIS A 176 3.41 -10.69 0.96
C HIS A 176 3.14 -9.23 0.57
N THR A 177 4.21 -8.47 0.34
CA THR A 177 4.15 -7.12 -0.25
C THR A 177 5.22 -6.97 -1.33
N ASP A 178 4.90 -6.19 -2.37
CA ASP A 178 5.87 -5.80 -3.40
C ASP A 178 5.50 -4.42 -3.96
N ALA A 179 6.40 -3.82 -4.73
CA ALA A 179 6.17 -2.53 -5.36
C ALA A 179 6.89 -2.42 -6.70
N VAL A 180 6.25 -1.75 -7.65
CA VAL A 180 6.80 -1.40 -8.95
C VAL A 180 6.87 0.11 -9.07
N GLY A 181 8.01 0.64 -9.53
CA GLY A 181 8.22 2.08 -9.70
C GLY A 181 7.50 2.67 -10.92
N LEU A 182 6.29 2.23 -11.20
CA LEU A 182 5.41 2.72 -12.26
C LEU A 182 4.03 3.07 -11.66
N GLY A 183 3.45 4.17 -12.12
CA GLY A 183 2.14 4.63 -11.69
C GLY A 183 1.54 5.60 -12.69
N GLY A 184 0.42 6.24 -12.33
CA GLY A 184 -0.35 7.12 -13.21
C GLY A 184 0.42 8.29 -13.80
N HIS A 185 1.46 8.79 -13.12
CA HIS A 185 2.31 9.87 -13.62
C HIS A 185 3.18 9.43 -14.81
N HIS A 186 3.55 8.16 -14.89
CA HIS A 186 4.27 7.61 -16.05
C HIS A 186 3.40 7.64 -17.31
N VAL A 187 2.11 7.35 -17.17
CA VAL A 187 1.13 7.51 -18.27
C VAL A 187 1.06 8.96 -18.72
N THR A 188 1.02 9.91 -17.77
CA THR A 188 1.03 11.36 -18.07
C THR A 188 2.30 11.76 -18.83
N THR A 189 3.45 11.29 -18.37
CA THR A 189 4.75 11.58 -19.00
C THR A 189 4.83 11.01 -20.42
N ASP A 190 4.31 9.80 -20.64
CA ASP A 190 4.29 9.18 -21.96
C ASP A 190 3.37 9.96 -22.91
N LEU A 191 2.20 10.41 -22.43
CA LEU A 191 1.32 11.30 -23.21
C LEU A 191 2.01 12.62 -23.55
N ALA A 192 2.65 13.26 -22.55
CA ALA A 192 3.34 14.53 -22.77
C ALA A 192 4.45 14.40 -23.83
N ARG A 193 5.23 13.33 -23.78
CA ARG A 193 6.29 13.04 -24.76
C ARG A 193 5.72 12.64 -26.13
N GLY A 194 4.76 11.72 -26.16
CA GLY A 194 4.20 11.18 -27.40
C GLY A 194 3.38 12.19 -28.19
N LEU A 195 2.81 13.19 -27.50
CA LEU A 195 1.96 14.23 -28.11
C LEU A 195 2.65 15.59 -28.16
N SER A 196 3.89 15.71 -27.67
CA SER A 196 4.64 16.97 -27.57
C SER A 196 3.79 18.08 -26.91
N THR A 197 3.24 17.79 -25.73
CA THR A 197 2.44 18.72 -24.93
C THR A 197 2.95 18.87 -23.51
N ARG A 198 2.50 19.90 -22.80
CA ARG A 198 2.91 20.13 -21.40
C ARG A 198 2.39 19.02 -20.48
N ILE A 199 3.10 18.75 -19.37
CA ILE A 199 2.70 17.73 -18.38
C ILE A 199 1.29 17.97 -17.84
N GLU A 200 0.92 19.22 -17.57
CA GLU A 200 -0.40 19.60 -17.07
C GLU A 200 -1.52 19.28 -18.07
N ASP A 201 -1.27 19.59 -19.35
CA ASP A 201 -2.23 19.29 -20.43
C ASP A 201 -2.31 17.78 -20.68
N ALA A 202 -1.20 17.05 -20.62
CA ALA A 202 -1.17 15.60 -20.70
C ALA A 202 -1.94 14.94 -19.53
N GLU A 203 -1.83 15.48 -18.30
CA GLU A 203 -2.64 15.01 -17.16
C GLU A 203 -4.12 15.22 -17.40
N ARG A 204 -4.50 16.38 -17.91
CA ARG A 204 -5.88 16.68 -18.28
C ARG A 204 -6.40 15.74 -19.37
N LEU A 205 -5.58 15.49 -20.43
CA LEU A 205 -5.91 14.55 -21.50
C LEU A 205 -6.11 13.14 -20.96
N LYS A 206 -5.23 12.69 -20.04
CA LYS A 206 -5.36 11.41 -19.36
C LYS A 206 -6.69 11.28 -18.62
N VAL A 207 -7.06 12.28 -17.84
CA VAL A 207 -8.28 12.25 -17.01
C VAL A 207 -9.55 12.29 -17.84
N VAL A 208 -9.57 13.10 -18.91
CA VAL A 208 -10.80 13.39 -19.68
C VAL A 208 -10.98 12.47 -20.86
N HIS A 209 -9.90 12.12 -21.58
CA HIS A 209 -10.00 11.47 -22.89
C HIS A 209 -9.36 10.08 -22.94
N ALA A 210 -8.48 9.73 -21.97
CA ALA A 210 -7.72 8.50 -22.06
C ALA A 210 -8.57 7.26 -21.74
N SER A 211 -8.28 6.19 -22.47
CA SER A 211 -8.78 4.84 -22.21
C SER A 211 -7.65 3.84 -22.42
N ALA A 212 -7.57 2.83 -21.54
CA ALA A 212 -6.69 1.69 -21.75
C ALA A 212 -7.17 0.72 -22.84
N LEU A 213 -8.41 0.91 -23.32
CA LEU A 213 -9.01 0.14 -24.42
C LEU A 213 -9.22 1.07 -25.62
N SER A 214 -8.83 0.59 -26.79
CA SER A 214 -9.10 1.28 -28.05
C SER A 214 -10.46 0.88 -28.61
N ASN A 215 -11.23 1.85 -29.07
CA ASN A 215 -12.49 1.64 -29.77
C ASN A 215 -12.35 2.06 -31.24
N SER A 216 -13.09 1.43 -32.16
CA SER A 216 -13.10 1.80 -33.58
C SER A 216 -13.63 3.23 -33.85
N SER A 217 -14.42 3.80 -32.93
CA SER A 217 -14.86 5.19 -32.95
C SER A 217 -13.75 6.19 -32.66
N ASP A 218 -12.73 5.80 -31.91
CA ASP A 218 -11.64 6.67 -31.45
C ASP A 218 -10.77 7.20 -32.62
N GLU A 219 -10.74 6.50 -33.75
CA GLU A 219 -10.04 6.95 -34.95
C GLU A 219 -10.67 8.19 -35.61
N ARG A 220 -11.97 8.42 -35.41
CA ARG A 220 -12.72 9.53 -36.00
C ARG A 220 -12.86 10.71 -35.04
N GLU A 221 -12.64 10.50 -33.76
CA GLU A 221 -12.71 11.55 -32.74
C GLU A 221 -11.36 12.28 -32.67
N LEU A 222 -11.36 13.55 -33.00
CA LEU A 222 -10.18 14.41 -32.94
C LEU A 222 -10.15 15.17 -31.61
N ILE A 223 -9.01 15.15 -30.96
CA ILE A 223 -8.73 15.86 -29.71
C ILE A 223 -7.75 16.99 -29.98
N SER A 224 -8.07 18.18 -29.50
CA SER A 224 -7.19 19.36 -29.57
C SER A 224 -6.12 19.28 -28.49
N ILE A 225 -4.87 19.38 -28.89
CA ILE A 225 -3.70 19.29 -28.00
C ILE A 225 -2.95 20.62 -28.03
N PRO A 226 -2.83 21.30 -26.88
CA PRO A 226 -2.02 22.49 -26.76
C PRO A 226 -0.53 22.16 -27.03
N PRO A 227 0.20 23.02 -27.77
CA PRO A 227 1.63 22.81 -28.02
C PRO A 227 2.50 23.07 -26.78
N ILE A 228 3.76 22.60 -26.82
CA ILE A 228 4.78 23.00 -25.84
C ILE A 228 5.34 24.34 -26.34
N GLY A 229 5.14 25.40 -25.58
CA GLY A 229 5.71 26.72 -25.85
C GLY A 229 4.80 27.85 -25.40
N GLU A 230 5.37 29.05 -25.30
CA GLU A 230 4.64 30.27 -24.92
C GLU A 230 4.29 31.14 -26.15
N ASP A 231 4.65 30.68 -27.37
CA ASP A 231 4.32 31.43 -28.58
C ASP A 231 2.85 31.25 -28.94
N ASP A 232 2.08 32.35 -28.85
CA ASP A 232 0.66 32.44 -29.29
C ASP A 232 0.46 32.09 -30.77
N ARG A 233 1.52 31.79 -31.51
CA ARG A 233 1.49 31.44 -32.94
C ARG A 233 1.35 29.94 -33.18
N ASP A 234 1.60 29.11 -32.21
CA ASP A 234 1.48 27.68 -32.35
C ASP A 234 0.01 27.27 -32.16
N GLN A 235 -0.63 26.94 -33.25
CA GLN A 235 -2.00 26.45 -33.20
C GLN A 235 -2.08 25.07 -32.57
N PRO A 236 -3.13 24.80 -31.77
CA PRO A 236 -3.35 23.45 -31.21
C PRO A 236 -3.36 22.39 -32.30
N SER A 237 -2.60 21.32 -32.09
CA SER A 237 -2.61 20.19 -33.01
C SER A 237 -3.86 19.34 -32.80
N GLN A 238 -4.41 18.77 -33.89
CA GLN A 238 -5.51 17.83 -33.81
C GLN A 238 -4.99 16.41 -33.97
N VAL A 239 -5.26 15.56 -32.99
CA VAL A 239 -4.84 14.15 -33.04
C VAL A 239 -6.05 13.22 -32.84
N PRO A 240 -6.08 12.05 -33.49
CA PRO A 240 -7.10 11.05 -33.21
C PRO A 240 -7.02 10.58 -31.75
N ARG A 241 -8.18 10.44 -31.10
CA ARG A 241 -8.27 9.85 -29.74
C ARG A 241 -7.62 8.48 -29.67
N ALA A 242 -7.65 7.72 -30.75
CA ALA A 242 -6.98 6.43 -30.89
C ALA A 242 -5.47 6.49 -30.61
N LEU A 243 -4.80 7.62 -30.92
CA LEU A 243 -3.39 7.81 -30.60
C LEU A 243 -3.17 7.93 -29.08
N VAL A 244 -4.02 8.70 -28.40
CA VAL A 244 -4.02 8.86 -26.93
C VAL A 244 -4.24 7.50 -26.28
N SER A 245 -5.29 6.77 -26.67
CA SER A 245 -5.61 5.45 -26.14
C SER A 245 -4.47 4.45 -26.36
N ARG A 246 -3.80 4.49 -27.50
CA ARG A 246 -2.66 3.59 -27.82
C ARG A 246 -1.45 3.83 -26.91
N ILE A 247 -1.09 5.11 -26.66
CA ILE A 247 0.01 5.45 -25.73
C ILE A 247 -0.31 4.94 -24.33
N VAL A 248 -1.54 5.19 -23.86
CA VAL A 248 -2.01 4.79 -22.54
C VAL A 248 -2.04 3.27 -22.40
N SER A 249 -2.63 2.56 -23.38
CA SER A 249 -2.74 1.10 -23.37
C SER A 249 -1.37 0.44 -23.25
N ALA A 250 -0.39 0.89 -24.03
CA ALA A 250 0.98 0.35 -23.98
C ALA A 250 1.58 0.43 -22.58
N ARG A 251 1.47 1.58 -21.90
CA ARG A 251 1.98 1.74 -20.53
C ARG A 251 1.22 0.90 -19.51
N ILE A 252 -0.09 0.80 -19.64
CA ILE A 252 -0.91 -0.02 -18.74
C ILE A 252 -0.62 -1.50 -18.93
N GLU A 253 -0.47 -1.97 -20.16
CA GLU A 253 -0.11 -3.35 -20.47
C GLU A 253 1.24 -3.71 -19.84
N GLU A 254 2.28 -2.90 -20.06
CA GLU A 254 3.59 -3.08 -19.43
C GLU A 254 3.48 -3.13 -17.90
N THR A 255 2.74 -2.22 -17.30
CA THR A 255 2.57 -2.19 -15.84
C THR A 255 1.89 -3.47 -15.34
N MET A 256 0.83 -3.95 -16.01
CA MET A 256 0.13 -5.17 -15.62
C MET A 256 0.97 -6.43 -15.83
N GLU A 257 1.82 -6.46 -16.87
CA GLU A 257 2.77 -7.55 -17.09
C GLU A 257 3.81 -7.64 -15.98
N LEU A 258 4.37 -6.50 -15.58
CA LEU A 258 5.30 -6.44 -14.45
C LEU A 258 4.65 -6.90 -13.15
N ILE A 259 3.40 -6.50 -12.89
CA ILE A 259 2.64 -6.94 -11.72
C ILE A 259 2.40 -8.45 -11.76
N ARG A 260 1.98 -8.99 -12.92
CA ARG A 260 1.82 -10.44 -13.11
C ARG A 260 3.09 -11.18 -12.75
N ASP A 261 4.23 -10.73 -13.31
CA ASP A 261 5.53 -11.34 -13.10
C ASP A 261 5.97 -11.28 -11.64
N ARG A 262 5.68 -10.16 -10.93
CA ARG A 262 5.95 -10.02 -9.50
C ARG A 262 5.12 -11.01 -8.67
N ILE A 263 3.83 -11.11 -8.93
CA ILE A 263 2.94 -12.08 -8.24
C ILE A 263 3.40 -13.53 -8.51
N GLN A 264 3.83 -13.84 -9.72
CA GLN A 264 4.33 -15.17 -10.05
C GLN A 264 5.64 -15.49 -9.31
N ARG A 265 6.59 -14.56 -9.30
CA ARG A 265 7.90 -14.76 -8.64
C ARG A 265 7.81 -14.78 -7.12
N SER A 266 6.80 -14.17 -6.53
CA SER A 266 6.60 -14.19 -5.07
C SER A 266 6.33 -15.59 -4.50
N GLY A 267 5.90 -16.55 -5.33
CA GLY A 267 5.46 -17.87 -4.88
C GLY A 267 4.00 -17.89 -4.36
N PHE A 268 3.39 -16.72 -4.15
CA PHE A 268 2.02 -16.59 -3.62
C PHE A 268 0.93 -16.64 -4.71
N SER A 269 1.30 -16.82 -5.98
CA SER A 269 0.34 -16.88 -7.10
C SER A 269 -0.79 -17.91 -6.91
N PRO A 270 -0.55 -19.12 -6.36
CA PRO A 270 -1.63 -20.06 -6.06
C PRO A 270 -2.59 -19.58 -4.98
N ILE A 271 -2.06 -18.91 -3.96
CA ILE A 271 -2.83 -18.38 -2.81
C ILE A 271 -3.75 -17.23 -3.25
N VAL A 272 -3.26 -16.32 -4.11
CA VAL A 272 -4.08 -15.24 -4.69
C VAL A 272 -5.30 -15.80 -5.45
N GLY A 273 -5.24 -17.07 -5.87
CA GLY A 273 -6.35 -17.71 -6.57
C GLY A 273 -6.75 -16.93 -7.82
N LYS A 274 -8.07 -16.68 -7.97
CA LYS A 274 -8.63 -15.98 -9.14
C LYS A 274 -9.03 -14.53 -8.86
N ARG A 275 -8.76 -13.98 -7.68
CA ARG A 275 -9.26 -12.66 -7.27
C ARG A 275 -8.15 -11.64 -7.15
N VAL A 276 -8.38 -10.47 -7.74
CA VAL A 276 -7.50 -9.30 -7.64
C VAL A 276 -8.39 -8.07 -7.45
N VAL A 277 -7.97 -7.21 -6.54
CA VAL A 277 -8.62 -5.92 -6.28
C VAL A 277 -7.68 -4.80 -6.70
N LEU A 278 -8.11 -3.97 -7.63
CA LEU A 278 -7.39 -2.75 -8.03
C LEU A 278 -7.89 -1.58 -7.21
N THR A 279 -7.00 -0.78 -6.67
CA THR A 279 -7.31 0.45 -5.96
C THR A 279 -6.28 1.53 -6.28
N GLY A 280 -6.33 2.67 -5.59
CA GLY A 280 -5.47 3.82 -5.89
C GLY A 280 -6.03 4.72 -6.99
N GLY A 281 -5.51 5.93 -7.08
CA GLY A 281 -6.01 6.95 -8.00
C GLY A 281 -5.96 6.56 -9.47
N ALA A 282 -4.87 5.91 -9.90
CA ALA A 282 -4.69 5.50 -11.28
C ALA A 282 -5.58 4.30 -11.68
N SER A 283 -6.12 3.55 -10.72
CA SER A 283 -7.06 2.46 -11.00
C SER A 283 -8.38 2.91 -11.63
N GLN A 284 -8.67 4.21 -11.58
CA GLN A 284 -9.88 4.81 -12.15
C GLN A 284 -9.79 5.05 -13.66
N LEU A 285 -8.64 4.78 -14.27
CA LEU A 285 -8.48 4.92 -15.72
C LEU A 285 -9.45 4.00 -16.47
N THR A 286 -10.19 4.58 -17.41
CA THR A 286 -11.18 3.84 -18.20
C THR A 286 -10.57 2.64 -18.90
N GLY A 287 -11.21 1.47 -18.81
CA GLY A 287 -10.75 0.23 -19.45
C GLY A 287 -9.61 -0.49 -18.73
N LEU A 288 -9.05 0.07 -17.66
CA LEU A 288 -7.92 -0.55 -16.94
C LEU A 288 -8.29 -1.90 -16.32
N ALA A 289 -9.48 -2.01 -15.73
CA ALA A 289 -9.91 -3.28 -15.11
C ALA A 289 -10.03 -4.41 -16.15
N GLU A 290 -10.43 -4.11 -17.37
CA GLU A 290 -10.52 -5.07 -18.48
C GLU A 290 -9.14 -5.53 -18.94
N VAL A 291 -8.20 -4.59 -19.11
CA VAL A 291 -6.80 -4.91 -19.44
C VAL A 291 -6.17 -5.75 -18.35
N ALA A 292 -6.38 -5.38 -17.08
CA ALA A 292 -5.90 -6.15 -15.95
C ALA A 292 -6.46 -7.58 -15.92
N ARG A 293 -7.77 -7.77 -16.16
CA ARG A 293 -8.37 -9.13 -16.27
C ARG A 293 -7.70 -9.97 -17.33
N ARG A 294 -7.44 -9.37 -18.49
CA ARG A 294 -6.81 -10.06 -19.63
C ARG A 294 -5.38 -10.48 -19.30
N ILE A 295 -4.55 -9.57 -18.78
CA ILE A 295 -3.12 -9.80 -18.57
C ILE A 295 -2.85 -10.67 -17.33
N LEU A 296 -3.56 -10.39 -16.24
CA LEU A 296 -3.41 -11.15 -15.00
C LEU A 296 -4.12 -12.52 -15.06
N ALA A 297 -5.00 -12.73 -16.04
CA ALA A 297 -5.88 -13.91 -16.17
C ALA A 297 -6.67 -14.18 -14.87
N ARG A 298 -7.19 -13.12 -14.23
CA ARG A 298 -7.90 -13.16 -12.94
C ARG A 298 -9.15 -12.31 -12.96
N ASN A 299 -10.07 -12.59 -12.04
CA ASN A 299 -11.22 -11.73 -11.80
C ASN A 299 -10.77 -10.45 -11.10
N VAL A 300 -11.01 -9.31 -11.73
CA VAL A 300 -10.59 -8.00 -11.23
C VAL A 300 -11.80 -7.14 -10.90
N ARG A 301 -11.82 -6.57 -9.70
CA ARG A 301 -12.75 -5.51 -9.30
C ARG A 301 -11.98 -4.25 -8.90
N ILE A 302 -12.65 -3.12 -8.97
CA ILE A 302 -12.12 -1.86 -8.39
C ILE A 302 -12.51 -1.84 -6.91
N GLY A 303 -11.50 -1.75 -6.05
CA GLY A 303 -11.63 -1.58 -4.60
C GLY A 303 -11.85 -0.12 -4.25
N ARG A 304 -12.80 0.13 -3.36
CA ARG A 304 -13.04 1.44 -2.75
C ARG A 304 -12.84 1.33 -1.25
N PRO A 305 -12.45 2.40 -0.57
CA PRO A 305 -12.26 2.36 0.87
C PRO A 305 -13.56 2.02 1.60
N MET A 306 -13.46 1.12 2.54
CA MET A 306 -14.51 0.61 3.43
C MET A 306 -14.01 0.65 4.87
N GLY A 307 -14.84 0.24 5.83
CA GLY A 307 -14.44 0.06 7.22
C GLY A 307 -14.48 1.33 8.08
N VAL A 308 -14.71 2.51 7.48
CA VAL A 308 -14.86 3.78 8.22
C VAL A 308 -16.21 4.40 7.88
N SER A 309 -17.01 4.64 8.92
CA SER A 309 -18.31 5.33 8.79
C SER A 309 -18.11 6.84 8.65
N GLY A 310 -19.10 7.55 8.11
CA GLY A 310 -19.08 9.01 8.00
C GLY A 310 -18.15 9.60 6.93
N LEU A 311 -17.49 8.78 6.10
CA LEU A 311 -16.65 9.30 5.02
C LEU A 311 -17.46 10.16 4.04
N PRO A 312 -16.99 11.38 3.71
CA PRO A 312 -17.63 12.21 2.69
C PRO A 312 -17.59 11.52 1.34
N THR A 313 -18.58 11.79 0.49
CA THR A 313 -18.70 11.14 -0.84
C THR A 313 -17.43 11.30 -1.68
N ALA A 314 -16.76 12.44 -1.58
CA ALA A 314 -15.50 12.70 -2.29
C ALA A 314 -14.36 11.76 -1.86
N ALA A 315 -14.34 11.28 -0.62
CA ALA A 315 -13.33 10.38 -0.07
C ALA A 315 -13.66 8.88 -0.24
N LYS A 316 -14.78 8.55 -0.89
CA LYS A 316 -15.18 7.14 -1.15
C LYS A 316 -14.57 6.55 -2.43
N GLY A 317 -13.75 7.32 -3.16
CA GLY A 317 -13.06 6.84 -4.35
C GLY A 317 -11.82 6.00 -4.05
N PRO A 318 -11.37 5.16 -5.01
CA PRO A 318 -10.19 4.31 -4.85
C PRO A 318 -8.91 5.07 -4.46
N ALA A 319 -8.79 6.34 -4.85
CA ALA A 319 -7.66 7.20 -4.53
C ALA A 319 -7.43 7.40 -3.03
N PHE A 320 -8.45 7.16 -2.20
CA PHE A 320 -8.39 7.38 -0.75
C PHE A 320 -8.16 6.08 0.04
N SER A 321 -7.99 4.93 -0.61
CA SER A 321 -7.84 3.65 0.09
C SER A 321 -6.68 3.65 1.06
N THR A 322 -5.52 4.17 0.69
CA THR A 322 -4.37 4.27 1.60
C THR A 322 -4.68 5.17 2.80
N ALA A 323 -5.27 6.35 2.60
CA ALA A 323 -5.60 7.27 3.69
C ALA A 323 -6.62 6.65 4.67
N VAL A 324 -7.66 6.00 4.15
CA VAL A 324 -8.65 5.29 4.98
C VAL A 324 -8.01 4.09 5.67
N GLY A 325 -7.10 3.37 5.01
CA GLY A 325 -6.35 2.27 5.63
C GLY A 325 -5.48 2.72 6.80
N LEU A 326 -4.89 3.93 6.73
CA LEU A 326 -4.17 4.52 7.87
C LEU A 326 -5.11 4.81 9.06
N MET A 327 -6.38 5.13 8.82
CA MET A 327 -7.37 5.30 9.90
C MET A 327 -7.78 3.97 10.52
N ILE A 328 -7.77 2.88 9.75
CA ILE A 328 -8.08 1.52 10.23
C ILE A 328 -6.88 0.92 10.97
N TYR A 329 -5.66 1.22 10.53
CA TYR A 329 -4.43 0.59 11.02
C TYR A 329 -4.27 0.57 12.55
N PRO A 330 -4.60 1.62 13.34
CA PRO A 330 -4.49 1.56 14.79
C PRO A 330 -5.30 0.43 15.45
N GLN A 331 -6.38 -0.03 14.80
CA GLN A 331 -7.23 -1.11 15.33
C GLN A 331 -6.59 -2.50 15.12
N VAL A 332 -5.70 -2.64 14.14
CA VAL A 332 -5.03 -3.90 13.81
C VAL A 332 -3.56 -3.93 14.25
N ALA A 333 -3.00 -2.79 14.63
CA ALA A 333 -1.61 -2.65 15.05
C ALA A 333 -1.25 -3.52 16.27
N ASP A 334 -2.22 -3.77 17.16
CA ASP A 334 -2.02 -4.62 18.34
C ASP A 334 -1.82 -6.10 17.97
N MET A 335 -2.23 -6.52 16.77
CA MET A 335 -1.99 -7.87 16.26
C MET A 335 -0.56 -8.04 15.71
N GLU A 336 0.16 -6.94 15.52
CA GLU A 336 1.57 -6.98 15.14
C GLU A 336 2.46 -7.24 16.34
N THR A 337 3.50 -8.01 16.13
CA THR A 337 4.43 -8.36 17.21
C THR A 337 5.21 -7.11 17.63
N HIS A 338 5.18 -6.76 18.90
CA HIS A 338 5.83 -5.56 19.47
C HIS A 338 7.35 -5.44 19.23
N ALA A 339 7.99 -6.44 18.65
CA ALA A 339 9.41 -6.38 18.28
C ALA A 339 9.70 -5.36 17.15
N SER A 340 8.71 -5.04 16.30
CA SER A 340 8.88 -3.99 15.28
C SER A 340 8.92 -2.59 15.89
N GLN A 341 8.27 -2.38 17.03
CA GLN A 341 8.22 -1.09 17.72
C GLN A 341 9.46 -0.82 18.58
N SER A 342 10.11 -1.88 19.14
CA SER A 342 11.27 -1.70 20.01
C SER A 342 12.53 -1.19 19.27
N GLY A 343 12.66 -1.44 17.97
CA GLY A 343 13.81 -0.99 17.18
C GLY A 343 13.76 0.48 16.77
N LEU A 344 12.58 1.02 16.50
CA LEU A 344 12.39 2.41 16.07
C LEU A 344 12.02 3.33 17.24
N LEU A 345 11.18 2.88 18.18
CA LEU A 345 10.71 3.67 19.32
C LEU A 345 11.70 3.79 20.47
N MET A 346 12.68 2.88 20.61
CA MET A 346 13.81 3.08 21.54
C MET A 346 14.70 4.27 21.15
N SER A 347 14.63 4.70 19.88
CA SER A 347 15.31 5.92 19.42
C SER A 347 14.52 7.21 19.73
N LEU A 348 13.23 7.13 20.03
CA LEU A 348 12.31 8.28 20.07
C LEU A 348 11.53 8.47 21.39
N GLY A 349 11.90 7.78 22.46
CA GLY A 349 11.42 8.07 23.84
C GLY A 349 9.97 8.52 23.96
N GLY A 350 8.96 7.64 23.74
CA GLY A 350 7.56 8.07 23.86
C GLY A 350 6.51 6.96 23.95
N ASN A 351 6.09 6.68 25.12
CA ASN A 351 4.79 6.21 25.65
C ASN A 351 3.83 5.41 24.74
N ASN A 352 3.90 4.07 24.78
CA ASN A 352 2.98 3.09 24.18
C ASN A 352 1.48 3.26 24.55
N SER A 353 1.11 4.20 25.42
CA SER A 353 -0.27 4.40 25.87
C SER A 353 -1.12 5.26 24.91
N ARG A 354 -0.54 5.84 23.85
CA ARG A 354 -1.25 6.79 22.97
C ARG A 354 -1.98 6.10 21.81
N ILE A 355 -1.40 5.04 21.21
CA ILE A 355 -2.05 4.28 20.13
C ILE A 355 -3.31 3.58 20.66
N ALA A 356 -3.23 2.95 21.84
CA ALA A 356 -4.38 2.34 22.48
C ALA A 356 -5.50 3.34 22.80
N ARG A 357 -5.15 4.59 23.17
CA ARG A 357 -6.14 5.65 23.42
C ARG A 357 -6.79 6.16 22.13
N MET A 358 -6.08 6.20 21.03
CA MET A 358 -6.63 6.62 19.74
C MET A 358 -7.60 5.57 19.17
N GLY A 359 -7.28 4.28 19.30
CA GLY A 359 -8.21 3.18 18.98
C GLY A 359 -9.47 3.19 19.86
N GLN A 360 -9.36 3.55 21.12
CA GLN A 360 -10.49 3.68 22.03
C GLN A 360 -11.33 4.93 21.73
N TRP A 361 -10.72 6.05 21.38
CA TRP A 361 -11.39 7.26 20.94
C TRP A 361 -12.20 7.05 19.64
N LEU A 362 -11.63 6.33 18.66
CA LEU A 362 -12.35 5.96 17.43
C LEU A 362 -13.54 5.04 17.71
N LYS A 363 -13.46 4.13 18.69
CA LYS A 363 -14.59 3.28 19.12
C LYS A 363 -15.69 4.04 19.85
N GLU A 364 -15.35 5.13 20.54
CA GLU A 364 -16.30 5.95 21.30
C GLU A 364 -16.90 7.09 20.48
N SER A 365 -16.27 7.44 19.33
CA SER A 365 -16.69 8.55 18.48
C SER A 365 -17.49 8.13 17.24
N PHE A 366 -17.68 6.84 17.04
CA PHE A 366 -18.47 6.20 15.98
C PHE A 366 -19.22 5.01 16.55
#